data_a2bd0cf8663ad091be8e1d87042014aa
#
_entry.id   a2bd0cf8663ad091be8e1d87042014aa
#
_cell.length_a   1.000
_cell.length_b   1.000
_cell.length_c   1.000
_cell.angle_alpha   90.00
_cell.angle_beta   90.00
_cell.angle_gamma   90.00
#
_symmetry.space_group_name_H-M   'P 1'
#
loop_
_entity.id
_entity.type
_entity.pdbx_description
1 polymer ?
#
loop_
_entity_poly.entity_id
_entity_poly.type
_entity_poly.pdbx_seq_one_letter_code
_entity_poly.pdbx_strand_id
1 'polypeptide(L)'
;MDGTNVRHWDSWIPGHPDFGVQRPWSPNPDNVKNFFETGIKNTTSLSFAKGGEDYSFRATARASQNAAVVPNAQRDVYDLNISGEIDLTDNVSIYSSLNARLQQTDNYASSGYGSLASNFSQWWQRQLDMDRLEKNYYYNGAFYTWNRRSARNARPQYWDAPHFEQYWNTNANENSTYSGNFGINIDLADGLTGNVEVKRRAYTRHNWSRSYVGVNTLNTTPGYSEGSYNQSFNQLLAKLNYRTDITDDLDLNAIVGYTADQNKWVSTSARTVGGLQIPDFYVVSNSKDKPSYSTIRTNTKYRSAFANVSLGFKDLLYVDGSYRFDWGSTANPENNRIETYQVTGSFIFSELIDIPSLTFGKIRAGYAESPIFPGAYATNQTYSTGTSYGSLPSMAVPNTLANPNLTGGMRQETEYGFELKFFDNRFGIDFTYFDREDSNLPVSVTAPASSGYSRLSVNSKITSSDGVELAVSGTPVLTDNFRWDLSANFATLTKTVDFIYPGIDRVILNSWLAWSSMDLQEIVGEEWGILIGRRSRKDANGNTVYRSNGTMAYDNNQIHGNIMPDATGGITSTMQY
;
A
#
# COMPACT_ATOMS: atom_id res chain seq x y z
N MET A 1 3.16 34.81 -24.37
CA MET A 1 3.79 35.89 -23.56
C MET A 1 4.62 36.68 -24.54
N ASP A 2 4.30 37.92 -24.71
CA ASP A 2 4.81 38.81 -25.78
C ASP A 2 5.69 39.94 -25.24
N GLY A 3 6.00 39.92 -23.94
CA GLY A 3 6.79 40.96 -23.27
C GLY A 3 6.05 42.26 -22.97
N THR A 4 4.75 42.35 -23.26
CA THR A 4 3.94 43.51 -22.92
C THR A 4 3.95 43.76 -21.41
N ASN A 5 4.11 45.00 -21.00
CA ASN A 5 4.07 45.36 -19.58
C ASN A 5 2.62 45.29 -19.04
N VAL A 6 2.45 44.46 -17.99
CA VAL A 6 1.16 44.28 -17.31
C VAL A 6 1.34 44.39 -15.79
N ARG A 7 0.24 44.62 -15.10
CA ARG A 7 0.22 44.52 -13.64
C ARG A 7 0.19 43.07 -13.23
N HIS A 8 1.25 42.60 -12.56
CA HIS A 8 1.32 41.26 -11.98
C HIS A 8 0.48 41.19 -10.69
N TRP A 9 0.32 40.00 -10.14
CA TRP A 9 -0.53 39.73 -8.99
C TRP A 9 -0.20 40.60 -7.76
N ASP A 10 1.06 40.82 -7.45
CA ASP A 10 1.58 41.57 -6.32
C ASP A 10 1.48 43.11 -6.53
N SER A 11 1.40 43.57 -7.77
CA SER A 11 1.12 45.00 -8.07
C SER A 11 -0.28 45.45 -7.70
N TRP A 12 -1.09 44.57 -7.11
CA TRP A 12 -2.42 44.88 -6.62
C TRP A 12 -2.49 44.84 -5.08
N ILE A 13 -1.41 44.62 -4.37
CA ILE A 13 -1.32 44.58 -2.92
C ILE A 13 -1.40 46.06 -2.41
N PRO A 14 -2.43 46.45 -1.65
CA PRO A 14 -2.56 47.81 -1.17
C PRO A 14 -1.41 48.21 -0.24
N GLY A 15 -0.84 49.38 -0.44
CA GLY A 15 0.27 49.89 0.36
C GLY A 15 1.63 49.24 0.08
N HIS A 16 1.70 48.31 -0.84
CA HIS A 16 2.97 47.69 -1.24
C HIS A 16 3.78 48.70 -2.11
N PRO A 17 5.13 48.73 -1.99
CA PRO A 17 5.96 49.62 -2.81
C PRO A 17 5.76 49.43 -4.32
N ASP A 18 5.43 48.23 -4.74
CA ASP A 18 5.17 47.86 -6.13
C ASP A 18 3.70 48.05 -6.56
N PHE A 19 2.86 48.69 -5.73
CA PHE A 19 1.46 48.93 -6.09
C PHE A 19 1.35 49.73 -7.40
N GLY A 20 0.62 49.16 -8.37
CA GLY A 20 0.46 49.78 -9.69
C GLY A 20 1.61 49.56 -10.66
N VAL A 21 2.74 49.08 -10.23
CA VAL A 21 3.90 48.84 -11.10
C VAL A 21 3.55 47.79 -12.15
N GLN A 22 3.91 48.08 -13.39
CA GLN A 22 3.77 47.19 -14.53
C GLN A 22 5.13 46.56 -14.85
N ARG A 23 5.12 45.27 -15.23
CA ARG A 23 6.31 44.50 -15.59
C ARG A 23 6.04 43.67 -16.84
N PRO A 24 7.10 43.25 -17.58
CA PRO A 24 6.92 42.44 -18.77
C PRO A 24 6.14 41.14 -18.50
N TRP A 25 5.20 40.81 -19.36
CA TRP A 25 4.53 39.51 -19.41
C TRP A 25 5.44 38.49 -20.10
N SER A 26 6.42 38.00 -19.36
CA SER A 26 7.44 37.09 -19.84
C SER A 26 7.50 35.82 -18.98
N PRO A 27 7.94 34.67 -19.54
CA PRO A 27 8.06 33.43 -18.79
C PRO A 27 9.22 33.49 -17.81
N ASN A 28 9.03 32.83 -16.65
CA ASN A 28 10.08 32.48 -15.70
C ASN A 28 10.23 30.96 -15.72
N PRO A 29 11.16 30.40 -16.53
CA PRO A 29 11.24 28.95 -16.76
C PRO A 29 11.55 28.14 -15.50
N ASP A 30 12.28 28.71 -14.56
CA ASP A 30 12.70 28.06 -13.31
C ASP A 30 11.77 28.35 -12.12
N ASN A 31 10.61 28.99 -12.35
CA ASN A 31 9.74 29.43 -11.27
C ASN A 31 9.31 28.31 -10.29
N VAL A 32 8.97 27.12 -10.80
CA VAL A 32 8.62 25.97 -9.94
C VAL A 32 9.86 25.42 -9.26
N LYS A 33 10.99 25.35 -9.96
CA LYS A 33 12.26 24.86 -9.41
C LYS A 33 12.73 25.70 -8.22
N ASN A 34 12.56 27.00 -8.30
CA ASN A 34 12.98 27.95 -7.25
C ASN A 34 12.16 27.84 -5.96
N PHE A 35 11.04 27.11 -5.96
CA PHE A 35 10.32 26.78 -4.74
C PHE A 35 11.04 25.71 -3.90
N PHE A 36 11.77 24.83 -4.55
CA PHE A 36 12.39 23.68 -3.89
C PHE A 36 13.78 24.04 -3.36
N GLU A 37 14.09 23.51 -2.19
CA GLU A 37 15.38 23.65 -1.53
C GLU A 37 16.29 22.45 -1.83
N THR A 38 17.57 22.56 -1.45
CA THR A 38 18.48 21.42 -1.50
C THR A 38 18.18 20.49 -0.32
N GLY A 39 17.63 19.31 -0.63
CA GLY A 39 17.41 18.27 0.39
C GLY A 39 18.75 17.67 0.86
N ILE A 40 18.85 17.45 2.17
CA ILE A 40 20.02 16.84 2.80
C ILE A 40 19.59 15.64 3.61
N LYS A 41 20.19 14.48 3.32
CA LYS A 41 19.97 13.26 4.09
C LYS A 41 21.28 12.81 4.73
N ASN A 42 21.30 12.75 6.05
CA ASN A 42 22.37 12.17 6.84
C ASN A 42 21.93 10.84 7.42
N THR A 43 22.75 9.80 7.30
CA THR A 43 22.48 8.49 7.90
C THR A 43 23.74 7.99 8.60
N THR A 44 23.62 7.76 9.90
CA THR A 44 24.67 7.17 10.73
C THR A 44 24.20 5.84 11.27
N SER A 45 25.02 4.81 11.18
CA SER A 45 24.74 3.50 11.76
C SER A 45 25.94 2.96 12.52
N LEU A 46 25.65 2.33 13.66
CA LEU A 46 26.61 1.63 14.48
C LEU A 46 26.14 0.20 14.66
N SER A 47 27.02 -0.76 14.37
CA SER A 47 26.72 -2.18 14.54
C SER A 47 27.76 -2.81 15.46
N PHE A 48 27.28 -3.64 16.35
CA PHE A 48 28.08 -4.48 17.21
C PHE A 48 27.62 -5.93 17.04
N ALA A 49 28.56 -6.86 16.88
CA ALA A 49 28.28 -8.29 16.83
C ALA A 49 29.34 -9.04 17.65
N LYS A 50 28.90 -10.05 18.38
CA LYS A 50 29.76 -10.97 19.12
C LYS A 50 29.16 -12.36 19.07
N GLY A 51 30.01 -13.38 18.89
CA GLY A 51 29.63 -14.79 18.92
C GLY A 51 30.66 -15.60 19.69
N GLY A 52 30.22 -16.75 20.18
CA GLY A 52 31.00 -17.80 20.83
C GLY A 52 30.48 -19.16 20.37
N GLU A 53 30.93 -20.22 21.00
CA GLU A 53 30.47 -21.60 20.68
C GLU A 53 28.96 -21.74 20.97
N ASP A 54 28.49 -21.19 22.09
CA ASP A 54 27.12 -21.39 22.61
C ASP A 54 26.24 -20.15 22.47
N TYR A 55 26.69 -19.06 21.83
CA TYR A 55 25.88 -17.85 21.71
C TYR A 55 26.23 -16.98 20.50
N SER A 56 25.25 -16.27 20.02
CA SER A 56 25.42 -15.18 19.07
C SER A 56 24.63 -13.95 19.53
N PHE A 57 25.19 -12.76 19.31
CA PHE A 57 24.54 -11.49 19.63
C PHE A 57 24.86 -10.45 18.57
N ARG A 58 23.87 -9.71 18.14
CA ARG A 58 24.02 -8.57 17.24
C ARG A 58 23.13 -7.42 17.69
N ALA A 59 23.69 -6.21 17.70
CA ALA A 59 22.95 -4.97 17.89
C ALA A 59 23.33 -3.96 16.81
N THR A 60 22.34 -3.28 16.24
CA THR A 60 22.54 -2.22 15.25
C THR A 60 21.65 -1.04 15.61
N ALA A 61 22.26 0.12 15.79
CA ALA A 61 21.56 1.39 15.94
C ALA A 61 21.78 2.25 14.70
N ARG A 62 20.72 2.87 14.19
CA ARG A 62 20.76 3.74 13.03
C ARG A 62 19.96 5.00 13.28
N ALA A 63 20.53 6.16 12.92
CA ALA A 63 19.84 7.44 12.88
C ALA A 63 19.87 7.97 11.45
N SER A 64 18.74 8.38 10.92
CA SER A 64 18.61 8.98 9.59
C SER A 64 17.81 10.27 9.71
N GLN A 65 18.43 11.39 9.41
CA GLN A 65 17.84 12.72 9.40
C GLN A 65 17.73 13.20 7.95
N ASN A 66 16.57 13.67 7.55
CA ASN A 66 16.30 14.07 6.17
C ASN A 66 15.54 15.39 6.14
N ALA A 67 16.25 16.48 5.84
CA ALA A 67 15.63 17.71 5.37
C ALA A 67 15.17 17.50 3.93
N ALA A 68 13.89 17.64 3.65
CA ALA A 68 13.31 17.37 2.34
C ALA A 68 13.63 18.49 1.34
N VAL A 69 13.38 18.24 0.06
CA VAL A 69 13.47 19.26 -0.99
C VAL A 69 12.31 20.27 -0.92
N VAL A 70 11.21 19.91 -0.27
CA VAL A 70 10.09 20.83 -0.02
C VAL A 70 10.43 21.65 1.21
N PRO A 71 10.33 23.00 1.16
CA PRO A 71 10.63 23.85 2.31
C PRO A 71 9.86 23.44 3.57
N ASN A 72 10.48 23.63 4.75
CA ASN A 72 9.86 23.32 6.05
C ASN A 72 9.43 21.87 6.25
N ALA A 73 9.92 20.92 5.45
CA ALA A 73 9.57 19.51 5.57
C ALA A 73 10.79 18.67 5.98
N GLN A 74 10.62 17.84 7.01
CA GLN A 74 11.69 16.97 7.48
C GLN A 74 11.17 15.60 7.92
N ARG A 75 12.07 14.61 7.93
CA ARG A 75 11.82 13.27 8.44
C ARG A 75 13.03 12.74 9.19
N ASP A 76 12.83 12.39 10.45
CA ASP A 76 13.81 11.75 11.29
C ASP A 76 13.40 10.30 11.57
N VAL A 77 14.35 9.38 11.46
CA VAL A 77 14.14 7.95 11.70
C VAL A 77 15.25 7.42 12.58
N TYR A 78 14.87 6.74 13.65
CA TYR A 78 15.77 6.04 14.56
C TYR A 78 15.39 4.57 14.59
N ASP A 79 16.33 3.71 14.25
CA ASP A 79 16.16 2.25 14.23
C ASP A 79 17.11 1.63 15.27
N LEU A 80 16.59 0.68 16.03
CA LEU A 80 17.37 -0.21 16.91
C LEU A 80 16.98 -1.64 16.60
N ASN A 81 17.96 -2.46 16.22
CA ASN A 81 17.79 -3.87 15.97
C ASN A 81 18.71 -4.64 16.90
N ILE A 82 18.16 -5.57 17.66
CA ILE A 82 18.89 -6.46 18.57
C ILE A 82 18.44 -7.87 18.23
N SER A 83 19.38 -8.80 18.08
CA SER A 83 19.10 -10.22 17.94
C SER A 83 20.17 -11.06 18.61
N GLY A 84 19.79 -12.22 19.08
CA GLY A 84 20.72 -13.17 19.67
C GLY A 84 20.09 -14.53 19.84
N GLU A 85 20.97 -15.50 19.99
CA GLU A 85 20.68 -16.90 20.27
C GLU A 85 21.66 -17.39 21.33
N ILE A 86 21.21 -18.27 22.18
CA ILE A 86 22.02 -18.91 23.21
C ILE A 86 21.61 -20.37 23.37
N ASP A 87 22.58 -21.24 23.37
CA ASP A 87 22.42 -22.66 23.69
C ASP A 87 22.47 -22.82 25.21
N LEU A 88 21.34 -23.20 25.82
CA LEU A 88 21.23 -23.43 27.26
C LEU A 88 21.79 -24.79 27.65
N THR A 89 21.63 -25.74 26.79
CA THR A 89 22.15 -27.11 26.86
C THR A 89 22.40 -27.60 25.44
N ASP A 90 23.05 -28.77 25.30
CA ASP A 90 23.27 -29.41 24.01
C ASP A 90 21.96 -29.63 23.20
N ASN A 91 20.79 -29.62 23.86
CA ASN A 91 19.50 -29.92 23.24
C ASN A 91 18.49 -28.77 23.30
N VAL A 92 18.84 -27.63 23.89
CA VAL A 92 17.90 -26.50 24.05
C VAL A 92 18.57 -25.20 23.69
N SER A 93 18.06 -24.53 22.68
CA SER A 93 18.45 -23.17 22.34
C SER A 93 17.29 -22.17 22.51
N ILE A 94 17.62 -20.93 22.85
CA ILE A 94 16.70 -19.81 22.93
C ILE A 94 17.17 -18.73 21.97
N TYR A 95 16.27 -18.21 21.15
CA TYR A 95 16.56 -17.09 20.28
C TYR A 95 15.54 -15.95 20.45
N SER A 96 16.00 -14.73 20.23
CA SER A 96 15.14 -13.56 20.28
C SER A 96 15.61 -12.50 19.31
N SER A 97 14.67 -11.72 18.79
CA SER A 97 14.96 -10.49 18.08
C SER A 97 14.02 -9.36 18.53
N LEU A 98 14.54 -8.14 18.53
CA LEU A 98 13.79 -6.91 18.78
C LEU A 98 14.18 -5.89 17.71
N ASN A 99 13.18 -5.35 17.03
CA ASN A 99 13.33 -4.23 16.11
C ASN A 99 12.45 -3.09 16.62
N ALA A 100 13.04 -1.95 16.91
CA ALA A 100 12.34 -0.73 17.30
C ALA A 100 12.63 0.36 16.29
N ARG A 101 11.58 1.01 15.80
CA ARG A 101 11.67 2.15 14.89
C ARG A 101 10.83 3.30 15.41
N LEU A 102 11.45 4.46 15.54
CA LEU A 102 10.79 5.73 15.82
C LEU A 102 10.96 6.63 14.61
N GLN A 103 9.87 7.20 14.13
CA GLN A 103 9.88 8.10 12.98
C GLN A 103 9.04 9.32 13.28
N GLN A 104 9.63 10.49 13.13
CA GLN A 104 8.94 11.77 13.11
C GLN A 104 8.97 12.32 11.69
N THR A 105 7.84 12.87 11.26
CA THR A 105 7.70 13.47 9.92
C THR A 105 6.91 14.75 10.07
N ASP A 106 7.51 15.88 9.72
CA ASP A 106 6.92 17.21 9.86
C ASP A 106 6.72 17.83 8.48
N ASN A 107 5.54 18.37 8.26
CA ASN A 107 5.15 19.19 7.11
C ASN A 107 5.40 18.57 5.73
N TYR A 108 5.37 17.24 5.62
CA TYR A 108 5.41 16.60 4.33
C TYR A 108 4.17 16.96 3.53
N ALA A 109 4.37 17.41 2.30
CA ALA A 109 3.30 17.77 1.40
C ALA A 109 2.36 16.58 1.16
N SER A 110 1.06 16.85 1.17
CA SER A 110 0.04 15.87 0.81
C SER A 110 0.14 15.52 -0.68
N SER A 111 -0.42 14.37 -1.06
CA SER A 111 -0.59 13.96 -2.46
C SER A 111 -2.05 14.14 -2.91
N GLY A 112 -2.29 14.10 -4.21
CA GLY A 112 -3.63 14.19 -4.81
C GLY A 112 -4.08 15.62 -5.12
N TYR A 113 -5.36 15.77 -5.45
CA TYR A 113 -5.94 17.06 -5.75
C TYR A 113 -5.94 17.99 -4.53
N GLY A 114 -5.56 19.24 -4.74
CA GLY A 114 -5.35 20.20 -3.65
C GLY A 114 -3.93 20.19 -3.07
N SER A 115 -3.07 19.27 -3.49
CA SER A 115 -1.68 19.22 -3.05
C SER A 115 -0.81 20.25 -3.76
N LEU A 116 0.38 20.47 -3.22
CA LEU A 116 1.41 21.32 -3.82
C LEU A 116 1.76 20.88 -5.26
N ALA A 117 1.95 19.57 -5.49
CA ALA A 117 2.24 19.03 -6.81
C ALA A 117 1.10 19.28 -7.81
N SER A 118 -0.15 19.15 -7.38
CA SER A 118 -1.32 19.42 -8.20
C SER A 118 -1.46 20.91 -8.53
N ASN A 119 -1.11 21.80 -7.61
CA ASN A 119 -1.04 23.24 -7.86
C ASN A 119 -0.05 23.56 -9.00
N PHE A 120 1.17 23.03 -8.91
CA PHE A 120 2.21 23.27 -9.91
C PHE A 120 1.90 22.62 -11.27
N SER A 121 1.26 21.46 -11.32
CA SER A 121 1.02 20.73 -12.56
C SER A 121 -0.24 21.17 -13.30
N GLN A 122 -1.28 21.67 -12.60
CA GLN A 122 -2.59 21.92 -13.20
C GLN A 122 -2.92 23.41 -13.36
N TRP A 123 -2.56 24.24 -12.38
CA TRP A 123 -3.05 25.62 -12.29
C TRP A 123 -1.95 26.68 -12.35
N TRP A 124 -0.69 26.25 -12.36
CA TRP A 124 0.46 27.13 -12.27
C TRP A 124 0.64 27.99 -13.53
N GLN A 125 1.06 29.24 -13.33
CA GLN A 125 1.25 30.19 -14.41
C GLN A 125 2.76 30.44 -14.65
N ARG A 126 3.19 30.39 -15.91
CA ARG A 126 4.60 30.45 -16.30
C ARG A 126 5.31 31.79 -16.03
N GLN A 127 4.55 32.90 -15.93
CA GLN A 127 5.11 34.22 -15.64
C GLN A 127 5.30 34.49 -14.15
N LEU A 128 4.90 33.59 -13.27
CA LEU A 128 5.07 33.77 -11.84
C LEU A 128 6.57 33.75 -11.50
N ASP A 129 6.93 34.63 -10.58
CA ASP A 129 8.26 34.73 -10.00
C ASP A 129 8.18 34.21 -8.57
N MET A 130 8.91 33.13 -8.28
CA MET A 130 8.83 32.47 -6.98
C MET A 130 9.42 33.31 -5.85
N ASP A 131 10.53 34.00 -6.10
CA ASP A 131 11.16 34.90 -5.10
C ASP A 131 10.22 36.03 -4.70
N ARG A 132 9.42 36.49 -5.64
CA ARG A 132 8.40 37.51 -5.36
C ARG A 132 7.18 36.94 -4.64
N LEU A 133 6.82 35.71 -4.95
CA LEU A 133 5.78 34.98 -4.19
C LEU A 133 6.20 34.80 -2.75
N GLU A 134 7.41 34.36 -2.50
CA GLU A 134 7.97 34.18 -1.17
C GLU A 134 7.99 35.48 -0.37
N LYS A 135 8.37 36.58 -0.97
CA LYS A 135 8.45 37.90 -0.31
C LYS A 135 7.09 38.53 -0.04
N ASN A 136 6.10 38.29 -0.89
CA ASN A 136 4.89 39.07 -0.96
C ASN A 136 3.60 38.30 -0.61
N TYR A 137 3.67 36.96 -0.39
CA TYR A 137 2.47 36.19 -0.01
C TYR A 137 1.92 36.60 1.37
N TYR A 138 2.76 37.20 2.21
CA TYR A 138 2.38 37.80 3.48
C TYR A 138 2.94 39.22 3.54
N TYR A 139 2.07 40.20 3.61
CA TYR A 139 2.47 41.60 3.64
C TYR A 139 1.55 42.40 4.56
N ASN A 140 2.15 43.15 5.48
CA ASN A 140 1.46 44.07 6.41
C ASN A 140 0.28 43.41 7.17
N GLY A 141 0.49 42.18 7.68
CA GLY A 141 -0.50 41.45 8.47
C GLY A 141 -1.56 40.69 7.65
N ALA A 142 -1.46 40.66 6.33
CA ALA A 142 -2.43 39.98 5.46
C ALA A 142 -1.76 39.02 4.48
N PHE A 143 -2.47 37.96 4.12
CA PHE A 143 -2.06 37.01 3.10
C PHE A 143 -2.53 37.41 1.72
N TYR A 144 -1.76 37.08 0.72
CA TYR A 144 -2.01 37.32 -0.69
C TYR A 144 -1.70 36.11 -1.52
N THR A 145 -2.38 35.95 -2.65
CA THR A 145 -2.16 34.86 -3.58
C THR A 145 -2.01 35.35 -5.02
N TRP A 146 -1.26 34.59 -5.78
CA TRP A 146 -1.16 34.75 -7.23
C TRP A 146 -2.46 34.37 -7.96
N ASN A 147 -3.28 33.46 -7.37
CA ASN A 147 -4.47 32.90 -7.98
C ASN A 147 -5.66 33.85 -7.83
N ARG A 148 -5.78 34.81 -8.74
CA ARG A 148 -6.80 35.83 -8.78
C ARG A 148 -7.95 35.40 -9.67
N ARG A 149 -9.14 35.91 -9.38
CA ARG A 149 -10.38 35.63 -10.09
C ARG A 149 -10.32 36.05 -11.57
N SER A 150 -9.68 37.15 -11.89
CA SER A 150 -9.41 37.59 -13.26
C SER A 150 -8.34 38.70 -13.29
N ALA A 151 -7.90 39.08 -14.49
CA ALA A 151 -7.00 40.22 -14.68
C ALA A 151 -7.54 41.55 -14.15
N ARG A 152 -8.86 41.71 -14.08
CA ARG A 152 -9.52 42.92 -13.59
C ARG A 152 -10.10 42.80 -12.17
N ASN A 153 -10.09 41.57 -11.60
CA ASN A 153 -10.62 41.29 -10.28
C ASN A 153 -9.55 40.63 -9.42
N ALA A 154 -8.97 41.40 -8.50
CA ALA A 154 -7.89 40.97 -7.63
C ALA A 154 -8.31 40.00 -6.52
N ARG A 155 -9.63 39.75 -6.34
CA ARG A 155 -10.09 38.79 -5.31
C ARG A 155 -9.45 37.44 -5.52
N PRO A 156 -9.02 36.77 -4.45
CA PRO A 156 -8.51 35.38 -4.51
C PRO A 156 -9.55 34.43 -5.11
N GLN A 157 -9.06 33.31 -5.69
CA GLN A 157 -9.92 32.28 -6.27
C GLN A 157 -9.78 30.97 -5.48
N TYR A 158 -9.02 30.00 -5.94
CA TYR A 158 -9.00 28.64 -5.37
C TYR A 158 -7.71 28.25 -4.68
N TRP A 159 -6.60 28.93 -4.96
CA TRP A 159 -5.27 28.53 -4.51
C TRP A 159 -4.61 29.63 -3.69
N ASP A 160 -4.11 29.27 -2.52
CA ASP A 160 -3.19 30.10 -1.76
C ASP A 160 -1.76 30.01 -2.34
N ALA A 161 -0.86 30.85 -1.89
CA ALA A 161 0.54 30.76 -2.28
C ALA A 161 1.16 29.45 -1.76
N PRO A 162 2.07 28.80 -2.52
CA PRO A 162 2.73 27.58 -2.06
C PRO A 162 3.42 27.70 -0.70
N HIS A 163 4.03 28.86 -0.45
CA HIS A 163 4.68 29.16 0.86
C HIS A 163 3.66 29.24 2.00
N PHE A 164 2.45 29.79 1.75
CA PHE A 164 1.38 29.77 2.74
C PHE A 164 1.01 28.33 3.11
N GLU A 165 0.78 27.47 2.11
CA GLU A 165 0.44 26.07 2.34
C GLU A 165 1.53 25.34 3.15
N GLN A 166 2.79 25.64 2.90
CA GLN A 166 3.90 24.91 3.50
C GLN A 166 4.30 25.43 4.90
N TYR A 167 4.11 26.70 5.19
CA TYR A 167 4.55 27.29 6.46
C TYR A 167 3.40 27.52 7.45
N TRP A 168 2.16 27.63 6.99
CA TRP A 168 1.00 27.93 7.84
C TRP A 168 0.06 26.75 8.00
N ASN A 169 -0.16 25.95 6.96
CA ASN A 169 -0.94 24.72 7.01
C ASN A 169 -0.01 23.54 7.36
N THR A 170 0.31 23.39 8.64
CA THR A 170 1.32 22.44 9.09
C THR A 170 0.72 21.14 9.60
N ASN A 171 1.50 20.07 9.51
CA ASN A 171 1.13 18.74 9.98
C ASN A 171 2.34 17.98 10.50
N ALA A 172 2.08 17.01 11.38
CA ALA A 172 3.11 16.06 11.79
C ALA A 172 2.54 14.66 11.93
N ASN A 173 3.44 13.67 11.74
CA ASN A 173 3.19 12.27 12.02
C ASN A 173 4.34 11.72 12.84
N GLU A 174 4.02 11.16 14.01
CA GLU A 174 4.92 10.41 14.86
C GLU A 174 4.54 8.93 14.77
N ASN A 175 5.45 8.10 14.29
CA ASN A 175 5.24 6.67 14.15
C ASN A 175 6.22 5.90 15.02
N SER A 176 5.72 4.93 15.77
CA SER A 176 6.53 3.98 16.52
C SER A 176 6.18 2.57 16.08
N THR A 177 7.19 1.79 15.72
CA THR A 177 7.03 0.36 15.40
C THR A 177 7.96 -0.44 16.28
N TYR A 178 7.40 -1.42 16.97
CA TYR A 178 8.14 -2.41 17.73
C TYR A 178 7.76 -3.78 17.20
N SER A 179 8.74 -4.57 16.81
CA SER A 179 8.52 -5.97 16.41
C SER A 179 9.60 -6.85 17.00
N GLY A 180 9.22 -8.01 17.44
CA GLY A 180 10.16 -8.97 17.98
C GLY A 180 9.55 -10.36 18.07
N ASN A 181 10.43 -11.31 18.25
CA ASN A 181 10.09 -12.68 18.54
C ASN A 181 10.94 -13.19 19.71
N PHE A 182 10.41 -14.20 20.34
CA PHE A 182 11.12 -15.03 21.30
C PHE A 182 10.76 -16.49 20.99
N GLY A 183 11.76 -17.33 20.82
CA GLY A 183 11.57 -18.72 20.47
C GLY A 183 12.50 -19.65 21.23
N ILE A 184 12.06 -20.88 21.38
CA ILE A 184 12.80 -21.99 21.97
C ILE A 184 12.83 -23.11 20.94
N ASN A 185 14.02 -23.64 20.67
CA ASN A 185 14.21 -24.88 19.94
C ASN A 185 14.62 -25.97 20.93
N ILE A 186 14.12 -27.17 20.73
CA ILE A 186 14.38 -28.31 21.58
C ILE A 186 14.63 -29.52 20.68
N ASP A 187 15.81 -30.15 20.80
CA ASP A 187 16.11 -31.43 20.19
C ASP A 187 15.55 -32.53 21.10
N LEU A 188 14.42 -33.12 20.70
CA LEU A 188 13.65 -34.08 21.49
C LEU A 188 14.17 -35.50 21.35
N ALA A 189 14.62 -35.89 20.17
CA ALA A 189 15.18 -37.15 19.82
C ALA A 189 15.97 -37.05 18.50
N ASP A 190 16.60 -38.09 18.09
CA ASP A 190 17.32 -38.14 16.82
C ASP A 190 16.37 -37.79 15.65
N GLY A 191 16.71 -36.77 14.90
CA GLY A 191 15.88 -36.23 13.83
C GLY A 191 14.60 -35.52 14.24
N LEU A 192 14.23 -35.48 15.54
CA LEU A 192 13.00 -34.83 16.01
C LEU A 192 13.28 -33.56 16.77
N THR A 193 12.87 -32.43 16.22
CA THR A 193 12.99 -31.11 16.84
C THR A 193 11.63 -30.46 17.12
N GLY A 194 11.54 -29.75 18.24
CA GLY A 194 10.39 -28.95 18.62
C GLY A 194 10.75 -27.46 18.58
N ASN A 195 9.82 -26.61 18.14
CA ASN A 195 9.97 -25.17 18.19
C ASN A 195 8.68 -24.54 18.72
N VAL A 196 8.83 -23.63 19.67
CA VAL A 196 7.73 -22.75 20.12
C VAL A 196 8.21 -21.33 20.00
N GLU A 197 7.45 -20.50 19.29
CA GLU A 197 7.79 -19.09 19.05
C GLU A 197 6.58 -18.19 19.31
N VAL A 198 6.82 -17.09 19.98
CA VAL A 198 5.88 -15.98 20.09
C VAL A 198 6.42 -14.77 19.32
N LYS A 199 5.55 -14.17 18.49
CA LYS A 199 5.86 -12.94 17.75
C LYS A 199 4.92 -11.83 18.16
N ARG A 200 5.45 -10.64 18.28
CA ARG A 200 4.66 -9.43 18.48
C ARG A 200 5.14 -8.33 17.57
N ARG A 201 4.18 -7.66 16.91
CA ARG A 201 4.41 -6.38 16.22
C ARG A 201 3.41 -5.37 16.75
N ALA A 202 3.90 -4.23 17.19
CA ALA A 202 3.08 -3.09 17.61
C ALA A 202 3.43 -1.88 16.73
N TYR A 203 2.41 -1.20 16.26
CA TYR A 203 2.53 0.03 15.50
C TYR A 203 1.65 1.09 16.13
N THR A 204 2.23 2.24 16.44
CA THR A 204 1.51 3.41 16.94
C THR A 204 1.78 4.57 16.02
N ARG A 205 0.73 5.27 15.61
CA ARG A 205 0.82 6.55 14.92
C ARG A 205 0.07 7.59 15.72
N HIS A 206 0.69 8.71 15.94
CA HIS A 206 0.05 9.95 16.36
C HIS A 206 0.23 11.00 15.26
N ASN A 207 -0.85 11.63 14.85
CA ASN A 207 -0.79 12.65 13.82
C ASN A 207 -1.66 13.85 14.19
N TRP A 208 -1.24 15.01 13.76
CA TRP A 208 -2.04 16.22 13.85
C TRP A 208 -1.88 17.08 12.59
N SER A 209 -2.88 17.91 12.33
CA SER A 209 -2.79 18.93 11.31
C SER A 209 -3.54 20.18 11.74
N ARG A 210 -3.01 21.32 11.34
CA ARG A 210 -3.67 22.61 11.49
C ARG A 210 -3.83 23.27 10.12
N SER A 211 -4.96 23.90 9.91
CA SER A 211 -5.21 24.77 8.77
C SER A 211 -5.41 26.20 9.26
N TYR A 212 -4.70 27.10 8.63
CA TYR A 212 -4.83 28.52 8.86
C TYR A 212 -5.87 29.13 7.90
N VAL A 213 -6.39 30.31 8.22
CA VAL A 213 -7.28 31.02 7.30
C VAL A 213 -6.46 31.58 6.15
N GLY A 214 -6.58 30.95 4.98
CA GLY A 214 -6.01 31.44 3.75
C GLY A 214 -6.84 32.56 3.11
N VAL A 215 -6.48 32.91 1.90
CA VAL A 215 -7.18 33.92 1.13
C VAL A 215 -8.04 33.32 0.01
N ASN A 216 -7.90 32.05 -0.30
CA ASN A 216 -8.74 31.40 -1.29
C ASN A 216 -10.20 31.25 -0.80
N THR A 217 -11.12 31.11 -1.74
CA THR A 217 -12.56 31.05 -1.44
C THR A 217 -13.03 29.76 -0.79
N LEU A 218 -12.17 28.73 -0.75
CA LEU A 218 -12.49 27.41 -0.20
C LEU A 218 -11.95 27.22 1.23
N ASN A 219 -10.89 27.93 1.60
CA ASN A 219 -10.24 27.82 2.90
C ASN A 219 -10.55 29.04 3.78
N THR A 220 -11.80 29.12 4.25
CA THR A 220 -12.34 30.30 4.96
C THR A 220 -12.37 30.16 6.49
N THR A 221 -12.08 28.98 7.02
CA THR A 221 -12.14 28.71 8.46
C THR A 221 -10.87 28.00 8.94
N PRO A 222 -10.27 28.46 10.07
CA PRO A 222 -9.14 27.75 10.65
C PRO A 222 -9.61 26.43 11.24
N GLY A 223 -8.73 25.45 11.27
CA GLY A 223 -9.07 24.13 11.77
C GLY A 223 -7.90 23.41 12.43
N TYR A 224 -8.24 22.49 13.30
CA TYR A 224 -7.30 21.56 13.91
C TYR A 224 -7.86 20.15 13.90
N SER A 225 -7.03 19.20 13.60
CA SER A 225 -7.36 17.79 13.73
C SER A 225 -6.19 17.01 14.32
N GLU A 226 -6.51 16.00 15.09
CA GLU A 226 -5.55 15.04 15.63
C GLU A 226 -6.11 13.63 15.55
N GLY A 227 -5.21 12.66 15.49
CA GLY A 227 -5.57 11.26 15.42
C GLY A 227 -4.52 10.36 16.04
N SER A 228 -4.97 9.20 16.48
CA SER A 228 -4.11 8.14 16.97
C SER A 228 -4.55 6.82 16.34
N TYR A 229 -3.59 6.02 15.89
CA TYR A 229 -3.79 4.69 15.38
C TYR A 229 -2.84 3.74 16.10
N ASN A 230 -3.39 2.75 16.78
CA ASN A 230 -2.65 1.73 17.52
C ASN A 230 -3.01 0.36 16.98
N GLN A 231 -2.03 -0.39 16.49
CA GLN A 231 -2.19 -1.75 16.01
C GLN A 231 -1.24 -2.68 16.75
N SER A 232 -1.72 -3.87 17.09
CA SER A 232 -0.88 -4.95 17.57
C SER A 232 -1.23 -6.25 16.86
N PHE A 233 -0.22 -6.93 16.37
CA PHE A 233 -0.28 -8.29 15.87
C PHE A 233 0.49 -9.19 16.84
N ASN A 234 -0.13 -10.26 17.28
CA ASN A 234 0.49 -11.28 18.14
C ASN A 234 0.29 -12.64 17.47
N GLN A 235 1.31 -13.45 17.47
CA GLN A 235 1.32 -14.80 16.94
C GLN A 235 1.96 -15.76 17.92
N LEU A 236 1.37 -16.90 18.12
CA LEU A 236 1.98 -18.10 18.70
C LEU A 236 2.16 -19.10 17.58
N LEU A 237 3.35 -19.66 17.45
CA LEU A 237 3.67 -20.79 16.60
C LEU A 237 4.22 -21.93 17.47
N ALA A 238 3.70 -23.13 17.31
CA ALA A 238 4.30 -24.35 17.85
C ALA A 238 4.39 -25.37 16.73
N LYS A 239 5.56 -25.98 16.55
CA LYS A 239 5.79 -27.01 15.53
C LYS A 239 6.71 -28.10 16.03
N LEU A 240 6.48 -29.30 15.52
CA LEU A 240 7.40 -30.43 15.58
C LEU A 240 7.88 -30.70 14.16
N ASN A 241 9.16 -30.93 14.01
CA ASN A 241 9.80 -31.29 12.75
C ASN A 241 10.56 -32.61 12.96
N TYR A 242 10.26 -33.57 12.10
CA TYR A 242 10.95 -34.88 12.08
C TYR A 242 11.63 -35.06 10.73
N ARG A 243 12.94 -35.28 10.75
CA ARG A 243 13.78 -35.53 9.58
C ARG A 243 14.49 -36.84 9.77
N THR A 244 14.44 -37.70 8.76
CA THR A 244 15.16 -38.99 8.75
C THR A 244 15.40 -39.45 7.32
N ASP A 245 16.45 -40.22 7.13
CA ASP A 245 16.65 -41.02 5.92
C ASP A 245 15.91 -42.35 6.11
N ILE A 246 14.90 -42.60 5.28
CA ILE A 246 14.15 -43.88 5.28
C ILE A 246 15.02 -44.98 4.69
N THR A 247 15.77 -44.64 3.64
CA THR A 247 16.81 -45.46 3.01
C THR A 247 17.94 -44.54 2.56
N ASP A 248 19.06 -45.11 2.10
CA ASP A 248 20.20 -44.35 1.53
C ASP A 248 19.77 -43.43 0.35
N ASP A 249 18.65 -43.74 -0.30
CA ASP A 249 18.14 -43.05 -1.47
C ASP A 249 16.87 -42.23 -1.20
N LEU A 250 16.28 -42.30 -0.01
CA LEU A 250 14.97 -41.69 0.29
C LEU A 250 15.01 -40.96 1.62
N ASP A 251 14.94 -39.64 1.57
CA ASP A 251 14.81 -38.76 2.73
C ASP A 251 13.37 -38.34 2.99
N LEU A 252 13.03 -38.15 4.25
CA LEU A 252 11.74 -37.68 4.75
C LEU A 252 11.95 -36.47 5.64
N ASN A 253 11.16 -35.40 5.38
CA ASN A 253 10.98 -34.32 6.32
C ASN A 253 9.47 -34.12 6.57
N ALA A 254 9.04 -34.27 7.83
CA ALA A 254 7.64 -34.11 8.23
C ALA A 254 7.51 -33.03 9.29
N ILE A 255 6.56 -32.12 9.09
CA ILE A 255 6.25 -31.03 10.01
C ILE A 255 4.79 -31.11 10.40
N VAL A 256 4.51 -31.01 11.70
CA VAL A 256 3.18 -30.72 12.21
C VAL A 256 3.22 -29.44 13.03
N GLY A 257 2.23 -28.58 12.89
CA GLY A 257 2.26 -27.29 13.56
C GLY A 257 0.89 -26.71 13.86
N TYR A 258 0.92 -25.73 14.73
CA TYR A 258 -0.23 -24.93 15.14
C TYR A 258 0.15 -23.48 15.21
N THR A 259 -0.72 -22.58 14.69
CA THR A 259 -0.59 -21.13 14.87
C THR A 259 -1.85 -20.53 15.49
N ALA A 260 -1.66 -19.50 16.29
CA ALA A 260 -2.74 -18.67 16.79
C ALA A 260 -2.37 -17.19 16.63
N ASP A 261 -3.14 -16.48 15.83
CA ASP A 261 -2.90 -15.10 15.44
C ASP A 261 -3.98 -14.18 16.00
N GLN A 262 -3.60 -13.02 16.47
CA GLN A 262 -4.50 -11.94 16.83
C GLN A 262 -4.02 -10.63 16.22
N ASN A 263 -4.88 -9.97 15.46
CA ASN A 263 -4.68 -8.61 14.99
C ASN A 263 -5.73 -7.69 15.63
N LYS A 264 -5.24 -6.72 16.40
CA LYS A 264 -6.08 -5.73 17.09
C LYS A 264 -5.62 -4.33 16.71
N TRP A 265 -6.57 -3.50 16.30
CA TRP A 265 -6.27 -2.09 16.10
C TRP A 265 -7.38 -1.18 16.62
N VAL A 266 -6.97 0.01 17.01
CA VAL A 266 -7.84 1.09 17.47
C VAL A 266 -7.41 2.36 16.77
N SER A 267 -8.35 3.03 16.11
CA SER A 267 -8.16 4.34 15.52
C SER A 267 -9.08 5.32 16.23
N THR A 268 -8.52 6.45 16.67
CA THR A 268 -9.26 7.58 17.20
C THR A 268 -8.94 8.80 16.38
N SER A 269 -9.92 9.64 16.10
CA SER A 269 -9.72 10.93 15.46
C SER A 269 -10.65 11.97 16.06
N ALA A 270 -10.15 13.19 16.13
CA ALA A 270 -10.88 14.34 16.62
C ALA A 270 -10.57 15.54 15.73
N ARG A 271 -11.56 16.40 15.47
CA ARG A 271 -11.37 17.63 14.69
C ARG A 271 -12.30 18.73 15.14
N THR A 272 -11.86 19.97 15.00
CA THR A 272 -12.69 21.15 15.17
C THR A 272 -13.75 21.25 14.07
N VAL A 273 -14.87 21.86 14.37
CA VAL A 273 -16.00 22.12 13.45
C VAL A 273 -16.36 23.58 13.53
N GLY A 274 -16.65 24.20 12.36
CA GLY A 274 -17.05 25.60 12.28
C GLY A 274 -15.93 26.62 12.56
N GLY A 275 -14.69 26.15 12.73
CA GLY A 275 -13.53 26.99 13.04
C GLY A 275 -13.10 26.91 14.51
N LEU A 276 -12.28 27.88 14.91
CA LEU A 276 -11.75 28.03 16.27
C LEU A 276 -12.46 29.17 17.00
N GLN A 277 -12.70 29.03 18.30
CA GLN A 277 -13.26 30.11 19.14
C GLN A 277 -12.22 31.20 19.40
N ILE A 278 -11.01 30.80 19.76
CA ILE A 278 -9.86 31.69 19.98
C ILE A 278 -8.93 31.52 18.77
N PRO A 279 -8.65 32.57 18.00
CA PRO A 279 -7.71 32.51 16.87
C PRO A 279 -6.34 31.98 17.31
N ASP A 280 -5.68 31.24 16.42
CA ASP A 280 -4.31 30.72 16.58
C ASP A 280 -4.08 29.77 17.76
N PHE A 281 -5.14 29.34 18.44
CA PHE A 281 -5.09 28.35 19.50
C PHE A 281 -5.60 26.98 18.98
N TYR A 282 -4.67 26.16 18.51
CA TYR A 282 -4.94 24.91 17.77
C TYR A 282 -5.04 23.70 18.72
N VAL A 283 -6.21 23.51 19.32
CA VAL A 283 -6.59 22.33 20.10
C VAL A 283 -8.06 21.98 19.79
N VAL A 284 -8.44 20.71 19.90
CA VAL A 284 -9.81 20.26 19.60
C VAL A 284 -10.85 20.91 20.50
N SER A 285 -10.53 21.15 21.76
CA SER A 285 -11.43 21.83 22.72
C SER A 285 -11.74 23.28 22.39
N ASN A 286 -10.95 23.92 21.52
CA ASN A 286 -11.17 25.28 21.02
C ASN A 286 -12.09 25.33 19.78
N SER A 287 -12.81 24.25 19.50
CA SER A 287 -13.77 24.19 18.39
C SER A 287 -14.92 25.16 18.61
N LYS A 288 -15.31 25.90 17.56
CA LYS A 288 -16.44 26.82 17.60
C LYS A 288 -17.76 26.08 17.77
N ASP A 289 -17.97 25.03 16.99
CA ASP A 289 -19.11 24.14 17.10
C ASP A 289 -18.68 22.83 17.80
N LYS A 290 -19.63 21.94 18.10
CA LYS A 290 -19.33 20.65 18.73
C LYS A 290 -18.28 19.89 17.92
N PRO A 291 -17.12 19.56 18.50
CA PRO A 291 -16.07 18.81 17.80
C PRO A 291 -16.56 17.47 17.27
N SER A 292 -15.99 17.04 16.17
CA SER A 292 -16.24 15.71 15.61
C SER A 292 -15.23 14.70 16.20
N TYR A 293 -15.75 13.59 16.71
CA TYR A 293 -14.95 12.50 17.24
C TYR A 293 -15.32 11.19 16.55
N SER A 294 -14.33 10.35 16.28
CA SER A 294 -14.52 8.99 15.78
C SER A 294 -13.62 8.03 16.50
N THR A 295 -14.13 6.84 16.82
CA THR A 295 -13.33 5.73 17.36
C THR A 295 -13.75 4.44 16.68
N ILE A 296 -12.79 3.76 16.08
CA ILE A 296 -12.98 2.46 15.44
C ILE A 296 -12.09 1.45 16.16
N ARG A 297 -12.64 0.29 16.46
CA ARG A 297 -11.92 -0.81 17.11
C ARG A 297 -12.14 -2.08 16.30
N THR A 298 -11.06 -2.79 16.02
CA THR A 298 -11.11 -4.07 15.33
C THR A 298 -10.24 -5.08 16.08
N ASN A 299 -10.75 -6.30 16.20
CA ASN A 299 -10.03 -7.42 16.79
C ASN A 299 -10.38 -8.68 16.00
N THR A 300 -9.41 -9.23 15.28
CA THR A 300 -9.56 -10.45 14.51
C THR A 300 -8.62 -11.52 15.06
N LYS A 301 -9.07 -12.76 15.03
CA LYS A 301 -8.32 -13.93 15.48
C LYS A 301 -8.38 -15.00 14.42
N TYR A 302 -7.23 -15.62 14.18
CA TYR A 302 -7.10 -16.79 13.31
C TYR A 302 -6.35 -17.89 14.04
N ARG A 303 -6.70 -19.12 13.75
CA ARG A 303 -5.99 -20.31 14.24
C ARG A 303 -5.79 -21.24 13.07
N SER A 304 -4.68 -21.95 13.08
CA SER A 304 -4.40 -22.93 12.04
C SER A 304 -3.70 -24.14 12.64
N ALA A 305 -4.10 -25.31 12.18
CA ALA A 305 -3.36 -26.54 12.41
C ALA A 305 -2.95 -27.10 11.05
N PHE A 306 -1.70 -27.52 10.90
CA PHE A 306 -1.17 -27.97 9.63
C PHE A 306 -0.20 -29.13 9.77
N ALA A 307 -0.11 -29.91 8.71
CA ALA A 307 0.91 -30.91 8.50
C ALA A 307 1.52 -30.73 7.12
N ASN A 308 2.83 -30.94 7.01
CA ASN A 308 3.56 -30.96 5.76
C ASN A 308 4.47 -32.20 5.75
N VAL A 309 4.59 -32.83 4.59
CA VAL A 309 5.50 -33.95 4.35
C VAL A 309 6.25 -33.67 3.05
N SER A 310 7.56 -33.70 3.13
CA SER A 310 8.50 -33.63 2.01
C SER A 310 9.22 -34.96 1.86
N LEU A 311 9.24 -35.51 0.67
CA LEU A 311 10.00 -36.69 0.29
C LEU A 311 11.03 -36.34 -0.78
N GLY A 312 12.29 -36.64 -0.53
CA GLY A 312 13.38 -36.53 -1.50
C GLY A 312 13.88 -37.92 -1.91
N PHE A 313 14.03 -38.14 -3.20
CA PHE A 313 14.53 -39.39 -3.76
C PHE A 313 15.76 -39.14 -4.60
N LYS A 314 16.92 -39.68 -4.14
CA LYS A 314 18.23 -39.59 -4.82
C LYS A 314 18.69 -38.19 -5.17
N ASP A 315 18.27 -37.17 -4.45
CA ASP A 315 18.45 -35.76 -4.80
C ASP A 315 17.92 -35.37 -6.20
N LEU A 316 17.13 -36.26 -6.82
CA LEU A 316 16.54 -36.07 -8.15
C LEU A 316 15.11 -35.63 -8.14
N LEU A 317 14.30 -36.28 -7.30
CA LEU A 317 12.83 -36.04 -7.26
C LEU A 317 12.43 -35.64 -5.85
N TYR A 318 11.74 -34.51 -5.76
CA TYR A 318 11.14 -34.03 -4.51
C TYR A 318 9.65 -33.91 -4.67
N VAL A 319 8.91 -34.38 -3.68
CA VAL A 319 7.45 -34.25 -3.60
C VAL A 319 7.09 -33.71 -2.23
N ASP A 320 6.37 -32.61 -2.19
CA ASP A 320 5.86 -31.98 -0.99
C ASP A 320 4.33 -32.04 -0.96
N GLY A 321 3.78 -32.41 0.18
CA GLY A 321 2.34 -32.37 0.43
C GLY A 321 2.06 -31.66 1.74
N SER A 322 1.06 -30.76 1.74
CA SER A 322 0.58 -30.15 2.99
C SER A 322 -0.93 -30.19 3.09
N TYR A 323 -1.41 -30.24 4.31
CA TYR A 323 -2.82 -30.15 4.64
C TYR A 323 -2.99 -29.21 5.82
N ARG A 324 -4.00 -28.30 5.74
CA ARG A 324 -4.18 -27.22 6.69
C ARG A 324 -5.65 -26.98 7.01
N PHE A 325 -5.94 -26.75 8.28
CA PHE A 325 -7.20 -26.27 8.80
C PHE A 325 -7.04 -24.84 9.28
N ASP A 326 -7.86 -23.93 8.80
CA ASP A 326 -7.88 -22.53 9.22
C ASP A 326 -9.23 -22.15 9.82
N TRP A 327 -9.22 -21.49 10.98
CA TRP A 327 -10.40 -20.93 11.63
C TRP A 327 -10.27 -19.42 11.71
N GLY A 328 -11.24 -18.71 11.12
CA GLY A 328 -11.28 -17.24 11.12
C GLY A 328 -12.42 -16.69 11.97
N SER A 329 -12.13 -15.80 12.91
CA SER A 329 -13.16 -15.16 13.74
C SER A 329 -14.06 -14.19 12.98
N THR A 330 -13.80 -13.96 11.71
CA THR A 330 -14.52 -13.01 10.84
C THR A 330 -15.59 -13.67 9.99
N ALA A 331 -15.59 -15.01 9.91
CA ALA A 331 -16.61 -15.78 9.24
C ALA A 331 -17.73 -16.21 10.23
N ASN A 332 -18.82 -16.78 9.70
CA ASN A 332 -19.88 -17.34 10.50
C ASN A 332 -19.33 -18.40 11.48
N PRO A 333 -19.60 -18.32 12.79
CA PRO A 333 -19.08 -19.28 13.77
C PRO A 333 -19.40 -20.75 13.49
N GLU A 334 -20.51 -21.06 12.81
CA GLU A 334 -20.89 -22.41 12.44
C GLU A 334 -20.09 -22.96 11.24
N ASN A 335 -19.52 -22.05 10.40
CA ASN A 335 -18.79 -22.38 9.17
C ASN A 335 -17.50 -21.55 9.05
N ASN A 336 -16.77 -21.38 10.14
CA ASN A 336 -15.56 -20.56 10.17
C ASN A 336 -14.26 -21.35 9.92
N ARG A 337 -14.38 -22.65 9.61
CA ARG A 337 -13.24 -23.51 9.26
C ARG A 337 -13.15 -23.67 7.74
N ILE A 338 -11.96 -23.46 7.22
CA ILE A 338 -11.60 -23.73 5.83
C ILE A 338 -10.47 -24.74 5.84
N GLU A 339 -10.56 -25.74 4.97
CA GLU A 339 -9.55 -26.75 4.75
C GLU A 339 -8.86 -26.44 3.44
N THR A 340 -7.54 -26.54 3.43
CA THR A 340 -6.71 -26.30 2.25
C THR A 340 -5.62 -27.35 2.14
N TYR A 341 -5.22 -27.68 0.92
CA TYR A 341 -4.10 -28.57 0.66
C TYR A 341 -3.18 -28.00 -0.42
N GLN A 342 -1.96 -28.51 -0.40
CA GLN A 342 -0.93 -28.19 -1.39
C GLN A 342 -0.22 -29.47 -1.75
N VAL A 343 0.11 -29.61 -3.03
CA VAL A 343 1.02 -30.66 -3.53
C VAL A 343 1.96 -30.01 -4.52
N THR A 344 3.26 -30.20 -4.32
CA THR A 344 4.28 -29.73 -5.27
C THR A 344 5.25 -30.85 -5.59
N GLY A 345 5.78 -30.84 -6.79
CA GLY A 345 6.81 -31.75 -7.23
C GLY A 345 7.91 -31.03 -8.00
N SER A 346 9.13 -31.45 -7.82
CA SER A 346 10.27 -30.98 -8.60
C SER A 346 11.19 -32.12 -9.00
N PHE A 347 11.73 -32.05 -10.22
CA PHE A 347 12.61 -33.04 -10.81
C PHE A 347 13.87 -32.38 -11.35
N ILE A 348 15.03 -32.75 -10.82
CA ILE A 348 16.36 -32.26 -11.19
C ILE A 348 16.93 -33.19 -12.26
N PHE A 349 16.56 -32.94 -13.49
CA PHE A 349 16.89 -33.79 -14.62
C PHE A 349 18.36 -33.70 -15.06
N SER A 350 19.07 -32.60 -14.68
CA SER A 350 20.50 -32.44 -14.99
C SER A 350 21.40 -33.53 -14.38
N GLU A 351 20.95 -34.14 -13.29
CA GLU A 351 21.69 -35.26 -12.68
C GLU A 351 21.67 -36.56 -13.54
N LEU A 352 20.73 -36.64 -14.49
CA LEU A 352 20.58 -37.82 -15.38
C LEU A 352 21.08 -37.56 -16.80
N ILE A 353 21.33 -36.34 -17.17
CA ILE A 353 21.67 -35.91 -18.54
C ILE A 353 22.98 -35.13 -18.52
N ASP A 354 24.01 -35.70 -19.16
CA ASP A 354 25.29 -35.01 -19.32
C ASP A 354 25.25 -34.11 -20.57
N ILE A 355 24.95 -32.84 -20.35
CA ILE A 355 25.03 -31.77 -21.37
C ILE A 355 26.15 -30.83 -20.96
N PRO A 356 27.27 -30.76 -21.70
CA PRO A 356 28.48 -30.04 -21.25
C PRO A 356 28.30 -28.57 -20.88
N SER A 357 27.28 -27.92 -21.40
CA SER A 357 26.95 -26.51 -21.10
C SER A 357 25.88 -26.33 -20.02
N LEU A 358 25.14 -27.38 -19.65
CA LEU A 358 24.09 -27.35 -18.65
C LEU A 358 24.63 -27.73 -17.28
N THR A 359 24.73 -26.78 -16.38
CA THR A 359 25.22 -26.99 -15.02
C THR A 359 24.12 -27.47 -14.07
N PHE A 360 22.88 -27.00 -14.30
CA PHE A 360 21.71 -27.32 -13.49
C PHE A 360 20.45 -27.26 -14.32
N GLY A 361 19.56 -28.23 -14.17
CA GLY A 361 18.27 -28.28 -14.85
C GLY A 361 17.21 -28.90 -13.95
N LYS A 362 16.17 -28.12 -13.64
CA LYS A 362 15.03 -28.53 -12.80
C LYS A 362 13.72 -28.13 -13.46
N ILE A 363 12.73 -29.01 -13.41
CA ILE A 363 11.34 -28.71 -13.69
C ILE A 363 10.53 -28.81 -12.40
N ARG A 364 9.47 -28.01 -12.27
CA ARG A 364 8.59 -28.02 -11.12
C ARG A 364 7.13 -27.85 -11.52
N ALA A 365 6.24 -28.46 -10.76
CA ALA A 365 4.80 -28.25 -10.87
C ALA A 365 4.20 -28.24 -9.47
N GLY A 366 3.17 -27.46 -9.27
CA GLY A 366 2.52 -27.32 -7.98
C GLY A 366 1.06 -26.94 -8.09
N TYR A 367 0.30 -27.37 -7.09
CA TYR A 367 -1.06 -26.92 -6.83
C TYR A 367 -1.16 -26.54 -5.37
N ALA A 368 -1.78 -25.39 -5.09
CA ALA A 368 -1.95 -24.89 -3.73
C ALA A 368 -3.32 -24.21 -3.56
N GLU A 369 -3.88 -24.35 -2.38
CA GLU A 369 -5.08 -23.65 -1.95
C GLU A 369 -4.78 -22.70 -0.79
N SER A 370 -5.49 -21.57 -0.73
CA SER A 370 -5.39 -20.60 0.35
C SER A 370 -6.76 -20.02 0.72
N PRO A 371 -7.09 -19.91 2.02
CA PRO A 371 -8.38 -19.39 2.45
C PRO A 371 -8.42 -17.86 2.35
N ILE A 372 -9.59 -17.32 2.02
CA ILE A 372 -9.87 -15.88 1.98
C ILE A 372 -11.03 -15.60 2.93
N PHE A 373 -10.75 -15.10 4.13
CA PHE A 373 -11.79 -14.79 5.11
C PHE A 373 -12.47 -13.45 4.85
N PRO A 374 -13.76 -13.28 5.23
CA PRO A 374 -14.46 -12.00 5.20
C PRO A 374 -13.76 -10.94 6.05
N GLY A 375 -14.05 -9.67 5.79
CA GLY A 375 -13.60 -8.57 6.64
C GLY A 375 -14.18 -8.65 8.06
N ALA A 376 -13.52 -7.98 9.01
CA ALA A 376 -13.96 -7.93 10.39
C ALA A 376 -15.40 -7.40 10.50
N TYR A 377 -16.23 -8.07 11.29
CA TYR A 377 -17.65 -7.75 11.57
C TYR A 377 -18.58 -7.77 10.34
N ALA A 378 -18.15 -8.31 9.21
CA ALA A 378 -18.96 -8.36 7.99
C ALA A 378 -20.22 -9.23 8.12
N THR A 379 -20.23 -10.16 9.07
CA THR A 379 -21.39 -11.02 9.40
C THR A 379 -22.42 -10.35 10.31
N ASN A 380 -22.09 -9.21 10.92
CA ASN A 380 -22.93 -8.58 11.95
C ASN A 380 -23.67 -7.37 11.40
N GLN A 381 -25.00 -7.35 11.56
CA GLN A 381 -25.80 -6.17 11.32
C GLN A 381 -25.63 -5.20 12.50
N THR A 382 -25.12 -3.99 12.22
CA THR A 382 -24.90 -2.95 13.24
C THR A 382 -25.60 -1.66 12.84
N TYR A 383 -25.90 -0.80 13.82
CA TYR A 383 -26.41 0.55 13.60
C TYR A 383 -25.28 1.56 13.78
N SER A 384 -25.27 2.59 12.97
CA SER A 384 -24.37 3.73 13.15
C SER A 384 -25.04 4.82 14.00
N THR A 385 -24.24 5.57 14.76
CA THR A 385 -24.75 6.77 15.43
C THR A 385 -25.07 7.82 14.39
N GLY A 386 -26.32 8.31 14.38
CA GLY A 386 -26.78 9.38 13.51
C GLY A 386 -26.61 10.77 14.14
N THR A 387 -27.01 11.79 13.40
CA THR A 387 -27.08 13.15 13.91
C THR A 387 -28.18 13.23 14.96
N SER A 388 -27.85 13.72 16.17
CA SER A 388 -28.84 13.88 17.24
C SER A 388 -29.97 14.83 16.81
N TYR A 389 -31.20 14.50 17.14
CA TYR A 389 -32.33 15.39 17.01
C TYR A 389 -32.49 16.17 18.32
N GLY A 390 -32.04 17.40 18.34
CA GLY A 390 -31.91 18.17 19.58
C GLY A 390 -30.95 17.46 20.57
N SER A 391 -31.44 17.14 21.78
CA SER A 391 -30.72 16.38 22.80
C SER A 391 -30.88 14.85 22.68
N LEU A 392 -31.73 14.37 21.77
CA LEU A 392 -32.04 12.95 21.63
C LEU A 392 -31.00 12.29 20.69
N PRO A 393 -30.31 11.23 21.15
CA PRO A 393 -29.44 10.46 20.29
C PRO A 393 -30.25 9.73 19.22
N SER A 394 -29.71 9.67 18.01
CA SER A 394 -30.30 8.90 16.91
C SER A 394 -29.36 7.80 16.44
N MET A 395 -29.92 6.73 15.90
CA MET A 395 -29.20 5.66 15.22
C MET A 395 -29.71 5.54 13.78
N ALA A 396 -28.79 5.25 12.87
CA ALA A 396 -29.12 5.04 11.47
C ALA A 396 -28.91 3.57 11.10
N VAL A 397 -29.85 3.04 10.33
CA VAL A 397 -29.70 1.73 9.67
C VAL A 397 -28.62 1.88 8.58
N PRO A 398 -27.62 1.00 8.51
CA PRO A 398 -26.61 1.07 7.46
C PRO A 398 -27.22 0.78 6.09
N ASN A 399 -26.59 1.33 5.06
CA ASN A 399 -27.02 1.13 3.67
C ASN A 399 -26.79 -0.30 3.15
N THR A 400 -25.91 -1.07 3.81
CA THR A 400 -25.58 -2.44 3.44
C THR A 400 -26.22 -3.42 4.41
N LEU A 401 -27.00 -4.35 3.90
CA LEU A 401 -27.49 -5.49 4.67
C LEU A 401 -26.32 -6.47 4.86
N ALA A 402 -25.92 -6.69 6.10
CA ALA A 402 -24.94 -7.70 6.45
C ALA A 402 -25.52 -9.11 6.23
N ASN A 403 -24.64 -10.05 5.94
CA ASN A 403 -25.04 -11.44 5.78
C ASN A 403 -24.40 -12.28 6.91
N PRO A 404 -25.19 -12.77 7.88
CA PRO A 404 -24.66 -13.60 8.96
C PRO A 404 -24.09 -14.94 8.48
N ASN A 405 -24.44 -15.37 7.27
CA ASN A 405 -23.97 -16.62 6.67
C ASN A 405 -22.71 -16.45 5.79
N LEU A 406 -22.02 -15.30 5.87
CA LEU A 406 -20.76 -15.15 5.17
C LEU A 406 -19.73 -16.18 5.65
N THR A 407 -19.20 -16.94 4.71
CA THR A 407 -18.07 -17.87 4.90
C THR A 407 -16.81 -17.28 4.29
N GLY A 408 -15.73 -18.02 4.26
CA GLY A 408 -14.57 -17.64 3.46
C GLY A 408 -14.71 -18.01 1.99
N GLY A 409 -13.92 -17.37 1.14
CA GLY A 409 -13.61 -17.79 -0.21
C GLY A 409 -12.36 -18.66 -0.26
N MET A 410 -12.05 -19.17 -1.44
CA MET A 410 -10.91 -20.02 -1.72
C MET A 410 -10.10 -19.42 -2.87
N ARG A 411 -8.79 -19.40 -2.72
CA ARG A 411 -7.84 -19.22 -3.80
C ARG A 411 -7.23 -20.56 -4.14
N GLN A 412 -7.25 -20.92 -5.41
CA GLN A 412 -6.64 -22.12 -5.97
C GLN A 412 -5.64 -21.69 -7.03
N GLU A 413 -4.43 -22.24 -6.98
CA GLU A 413 -3.37 -21.87 -7.91
C GLU A 413 -2.63 -23.10 -8.38
N THR A 414 -2.38 -23.17 -9.67
CA THR A 414 -1.54 -24.17 -10.32
C THR A 414 -0.35 -23.47 -10.94
N GLU A 415 0.83 -23.99 -10.69
CA GLU A 415 2.08 -23.45 -11.23
C GLU A 415 2.87 -24.52 -11.97
N TYR A 416 3.53 -24.09 -13.05
CA TYR A 416 4.50 -24.90 -13.80
C TYR A 416 5.75 -24.05 -14.04
N GLY A 417 6.91 -24.62 -13.82
CA GLY A 417 8.14 -23.85 -14.00
C GLY A 417 9.36 -24.72 -14.31
N PHE A 418 10.41 -24.05 -14.75
CA PHE A 418 11.72 -24.66 -14.91
C PHE A 418 12.82 -23.68 -14.48
N GLU A 419 13.93 -24.23 -14.02
CA GLU A 419 15.16 -23.52 -13.71
C GLU A 419 16.32 -24.19 -14.45
N LEU A 420 17.05 -23.38 -15.22
CA LEU A 420 18.21 -23.83 -16.00
C LEU A 420 19.41 -22.95 -15.67
N LYS A 421 20.58 -23.58 -15.44
CA LYS A 421 21.85 -22.87 -15.28
C LYS A 421 22.88 -23.45 -16.24
N PHE A 422 23.65 -22.60 -16.86
CA PHE A 422 24.63 -22.97 -17.88
C PHE A 422 26.01 -22.38 -17.55
N PHE A 423 27.05 -23.00 -18.12
CA PHE A 423 28.44 -22.50 -18.10
C PHE A 423 28.96 -22.28 -16.66
N ASP A 424 28.91 -23.27 -15.80
CA ASP A 424 29.26 -23.17 -14.37
C ASP A 424 28.49 -22.06 -13.63
N ASN A 425 27.17 -22.04 -13.85
CA ASN A 425 26.23 -21.06 -13.30
C ASN A 425 26.42 -19.62 -13.78
N ARG A 426 27.18 -19.40 -14.88
CA ARG A 426 27.39 -18.06 -15.43
C ARG A 426 26.18 -17.50 -16.16
N PHE A 427 25.23 -18.34 -16.55
CA PHE A 427 23.96 -17.94 -17.14
C PHE A 427 22.83 -18.76 -16.53
N GLY A 428 21.76 -18.09 -16.08
CA GLY A 428 20.59 -18.70 -15.46
C GLY A 428 19.29 -18.20 -16.04
N ILE A 429 18.31 -19.11 -16.17
CA ILE A 429 16.93 -18.80 -16.55
C ILE A 429 16.03 -19.49 -15.52
N ASP A 430 15.07 -18.75 -14.95
CA ASP A 430 13.96 -19.26 -14.16
C ASP A 430 12.66 -18.77 -14.81
N PHE A 431 11.76 -19.71 -15.11
CA PHE A 431 10.48 -19.45 -15.73
C PHE A 431 9.38 -20.10 -14.92
N THR A 432 8.27 -19.37 -14.73
CA THR A 432 7.04 -19.88 -14.13
C THR A 432 5.83 -19.40 -14.94
N TYR A 433 4.90 -20.30 -15.21
CA TYR A 433 3.54 -20.02 -15.63
C TYR A 433 2.61 -20.36 -14.46
N PHE A 434 1.66 -19.50 -14.15
CA PHE A 434 0.63 -19.75 -13.14
C PHE A 434 -0.77 -19.51 -13.69
N ASP A 435 -1.70 -20.30 -13.14
CA ASP A 435 -3.14 -20.15 -13.34
C ASP A 435 -3.81 -20.17 -11.97
N ARG A 436 -4.68 -19.19 -11.68
CA ARG A 436 -5.29 -18.96 -10.38
C ARG A 436 -6.77 -18.68 -10.50
N GLU A 437 -7.56 -19.30 -9.64
CA GLU A 437 -8.96 -18.95 -9.42
C GLU A 437 -9.17 -18.49 -7.97
N ASP A 438 -9.84 -17.35 -7.81
CA ASP A 438 -10.36 -16.90 -6.52
C ASP A 438 -11.88 -17.11 -6.57
N SER A 439 -12.42 -18.05 -5.78
CA SER A 439 -13.83 -18.43 -5.80
C SER A 439 -14.55 -18.10 -4.48
N ASN A 440 -15.87 -18.00 -4.55
CA ASN A 440 -16.73 -17.72 -3.39
C ASN A 440 -16.34 -16.45 -2.60
N LEU A 441 -15.81 -15.44 -3.31
CA LEU A 441 -15.35 -14.21 -2.67
C LEU A 441 -16.51 -13.40 -2.11
N PRO A 442 -16.38 -12.83 -0.89
CA PRO A 442 -17.34 -11.87 -0.37
C PRO A 442 -17.41 -10.62 -1.28
N VAL A 443 -18.61 -10.27 -1.69
CA VAL A 443 -18.87 -9.08 -2.50
C VAL A 443 -20.10 -8.35 -2.02
N SER A 444 -20.13 -7.03 -2.19
CA SER A 444 -21.31 -6.20 -1.86
C SER A 444 -21.99 -5.79 -3.17
N VAL A 445 -23.16 -6.33 -3.42
CA VAL A 445 -23.97 -6.10 -4.63
C VAL A 445 -25.11 -5.13 -4.37
N THR A 446 -25.66 -4.50 -5.40
CA THR A 446 -26.82 -3.61 -5.31
C THR A 446 -28.05 -4.39 -4.89
N ALA A 447 -28.78 -3.86 -3.88
CA ALA A 447 -30.04 -4.40 -3.42
C ALA A 447 -31.23 -3.58 -3.97
N PRO A 448 -32.42 -4.18 -4.21
CA PRO A 448 -33.62 -3.44 -4.54
C PRO A 448 -34.00 -2.43 -3.44
N ALA A 449 -34.31 -1.20 -3.81
CA ALA A 449 -34.68 -0.14 -2.86
C ALA A 449 -35.85 -0.51 -1.93
N SER A 450 -36.75 -1.38 -2.39
CA SER A 450 -37.88 -1.91 -1.61
C SER A 450 -37.45 -2.74 -0.37
N SER A 451 -36.19 -3.23 -0.35
CA SER A 451 -35.64 -3.94 0.81
C SER A 451 -35.27 -3.01 1.98
N GLY A 452 -35.25 -1.70 1.78
CA GLY A 452 -34.75 -0.71 2.73
C GLY A 452 -33.23 -0.59 2.78
N TYR A 453 -32.51 -1.33 1.94
CA TYR A 453 -31.07 -1.30 1.80
C TYR A 453 -30.67 -0.97 0.36
N SER A 454 -29.51 -0.39 0.18
CA SER A 454 -28.96 -0.15 -1.16
C SER A 454 -27.98 -1.25 -1.61
N ARG A 455 -27.46 -2.03 -0.69
CA ARG A 455 -26.47 -3.09 -0.94
C ARG A 455 -26.73 -4.32 -0.07
N LEU A 456 -26.28 -5.48 -0.56
CA LEU A 456 -26.32 -6.77 0.12
C LEU A 456 -24.94 -7.41 0.05
N SER A 457 -24.45 -7.94 1.17
CA SER A 457 -23.21 -8.73 1.21
C SER A 457 -23.49 -10.19 0.92
N VAL A 458 -22.79 -10.77 -0.03
CA VAL A 458 -22.93 -12.17 -0.47
C VAL A 458 -21.57 -12.82 -0.68
N ASN A 459 -21.50 -14.14 -0.61
CA ASN A 459 -20.37 -14.95 -1.07
C ASN A 459 -20.72 -15.47 -2.47
N SER A 460 -20.08 -14.98 -3.50
CA SER A 460 -20.41 -15.46 -4.86
C SER A 460 -19.37 -15.13 -5.91
N LYS A 461 -18.58 -14.08 -5.73
CA LYS A 461 -17.70 -13.61 -6.79
C LYS A 461 -16.59 -14.61 -7.11
N ILE A 462 -16.34 -14.80 -8.41
CA ILE A 462 -15.26 -15.63 -8.97
C ILE A 462 -14.40 -14.74 -9.86
N THR A 463 -13.08 -14.85 -9.72
CA THR A 463 -12.11 -14.22 -10.61
C THR A 463 -11.02 -15.20 -10.96
N SER A 464 -10.63 -15.28 -12.21
CA SER A 464 -9.44 -16.00 -12.68
C SER A 464 -8.26 -15.05 -12.90
N SER A 465 -7.07 -15.59 -12.84
CA SER A 465 -5.84 -14.85 -13.13
C SER A 465 -4.80 -15.81 -13.70
N ASP A 466 -4.15 -15.43 -14.78
CA ASP A 466 -3.03 -16.17 -15.35
C ASP A 466 -1.87 -15.23 -15.67
N GLY A 467 -0.68 -15.79 -15.74
CA GLY A 467 0.50 -15.01 -16.06
C GLY A 467 1.77 -15.82 -16.17
N VAL A 468 2.82 -15.12 -16.58
CA VAL A 468 4.17 -15.67 -16.67
C VAL A 468 5.13 -14.82 -15.86
N GLU A 469 6.12 -15.49 -15.26
CA GLU A 469 7.25 -14.86 -14.61
C GLU A 469 8.55 -15.41 -15.22
N LEU A 470 9.46 -14.52 -15.56
CA LEU A 470 10.75 -14.86 -16.14
C LEU A 470 11.85 -14.10 -15.40
N ALA A 471 12.84 -14.82 -14.90
CA ALA A 471 14.08 -14.23 -14.40
C ALA A 471 15.25 -14.77 -15.21
N VAL A 472 16.10 -13.87 -15.69
CA VAL A 472 17.34 -14.20 -16.40
C VAL A 472 18.50 -13.55 -15.66
N SER A 473 19.54 -14.32 -15.39
CA SER A 473 20.75 -13.81 -14.73
C SER A 473 22.00 -14.28 -15.47
N GLY A 474 23.05 -13.47 -15.42
CA GLY A 474 24.30 -13.86 -16.04
C GLY A 474 25.49 -13.05 -15.57
N THR A 475 26.67 -13.64 -15.70
CA THR A 475 27.98 -12.98 -15.49
C THR A 475 28.72 -12.97 -16.83
N PRO A 476 28.40 -12.01 -17.74
CA PRO A 476 28.98 -11.96 -19.08
C PRO A 476 30.51 -11.83 -19.07
N VAL A 477 31.03 -11.10 -18.10
CA VAL A 477 32.48 -10.89 -17.96
C VAL A 477 32.89 -11.28 -16.53
N LEU A 478 33.86 -12.19 -16.47
CA LEU A 478 34.50 -12.62 -15.23
C LEU A 478 35.99 -12.78 -15.49
N THR A 479 36.79 -11.90 -14.89
CA THR A 479 38.26 -11.96 -14.91
C THR A 479 38.78 -11.81 -13.47
N ASP A 480 40.08 -11.95 -13.27
CA ASP A 480 40.70 -11.80 -11.94
C ASP A 480 40.44 -10.44 -11.29
N ASN A 481 40.26 -9.39 -12.11
CA ASN A 481 40.14 -8.01 -11.63
C ASN A 481 38.79 -7.34 -11.98
N PHE A 482 37.92 -8.01 -12.75
CA PHE A 482 36.66 -7.40 -13.18
C PHE A 482 35.55 -8.45 -13.27
N ARG A 483 34.43 -8.13 -12.62
CA ARG A 483 33.21 -8.92 -12.67
C ARG A 483 32.03 -8.03 -13.10
N TRP A 484 31.25 -8.51 -14.08
CA TRP A 484 30.02 -7.88 -14.50
C TRP A 484 28.87 -8.85 -14.39
N ASP A 485 27.92 -8.53 -13.51
CA ASP A 485 26.70 -9.30 -13.30
C ASP A 485 25.51 -8.55 -13.87
N LEU A 486 24.66 -9.25 -14.62
CA LEU A 486 23.40 -8.79 -15.16
C LEU A 486 22.26 -9.66 -14.66
N SER A 487 21.17 -9.05 -14.25
CA SER A 487 19.91 -9.75 -14.01
C SER A 487 18.74 -8.97 -14.59
N ALA A 488 17.77 -9.67 -15.16
CA ALA A 488 16.52 -9.13 -15.67
C ALA A 488 15.36 -9.97 -15.16
N ASN A 489 14.27 -9.32 -14.79
CA ASN A 489 13.01 -9.97 -14.48
C ASN A 489 11.88 -9.39 -15.34
N PHE A 490 10.91 -10.21 -15.64
CA PHE A 490 9.72 -9.85 -16.42
C PHE A 490 8.54 -10.64 -15.89
N ALA A 491 7.39 -9.99 -15.71
CA ALA A 491 6.15 -10.63 -15.30
C ALA A 491 4.96 -10.05 -16.02
N THR A 492 3.99 -10.90 -16.35
CA THR A 492 2.65 -10.52 -16.81
C THR A 492 1.60 -11.03 -15.85
N LEU A 493 0.47 -10.35 -15.79
CA LEU A 493 -0.71 -10.77 -15.03
C LEU A 493 -1.96 -10.31 -15.75
N THR A 494 -2.78 -11.25 -16.19
CA THR A 494 -4.15 -11.00 -16.63
C THR A 494 -5.09 -11.44 -15.52
N LYS A 495 -6.04 -10.62 -15.12
CA LYS A 495 -7.06 -10.96 -14.13
C LYS A 495 -8.44 -10.66 -14.69
N THR A 496 -9.31 -11.67 -14.75
CA THR A 496 -10.67 -11.58 -15.30
C THR A 496 -11.71 -11.73 -14.21
N VAL A 497 -12.84 -11.06 -14.38
CA VAL A 497 -14.02 -11.21 -13.50
C VAL A 497 -14.97 -12.22 -14.17
N ASP A 498 -15.00 -13.46 -13.67
CA ASP A 498 -15.78 -14.52 -14.31
C ASP A 498 -17.23 -14.51 -13.88
N PHE A 499 -17.48 -14.15 -12.62
CA PHE A 499 -18.83 -14.12 -12.06
C PHE A 499 -18.90 -13.15 -10.87
N ILE A 500 -20.02 -12.46 -10.70
CA ILE A 500 -20.28 -11.60 -9.54
C ILE A 500 -21.43 -12.15 -8.69
N TYR A 501 -22.65 -12.15 -9.22
CA TYR A 501 -23.87 -12.62 -8.53
C TYR A 501 -24.99 -12.81 -9.57
N PRO A 502 -25.96 -13.76 -9.39
CA PRO A 502 -27.06 -13.95 -10.33
C PRO A 502 -27.79 -12.64 -10.65
N GLY A 503 -27.79 -12.26 -11.96
CA GLY A 503 -28.42 -11.03 -12.43
C GLY A 503 -27.62 -9.73 -12.20
N ILE A 504 -26.39 -9.82 -11.68
CA ILE A 504 -25.45 -8.68 -11.50
C ILE A 504 -24.21 -8.97 -12.35
N ASP A 505 -24.04 -8.25 -13.42
CA ASP A 505 -22.91 -8.36 -14.34
C ASP A 505 -21.84 -7.28 -14.15
N ARG A 506 -22.09 -6.30 -13.26
CA ARG A 506 -21.12 -5.25 -12.95
C ARG A 506 -21.25 -4.70 -11.55
N VAL A 507 -20.12 -4.24 -10.98
CA VAL A 507 -20.03 -3.54 -9.70
C VAL A 507 -19.11 -2.34 -9.83
N ILE A 508 -19.54 -1.17 -9.33
CA ILE A 508 -18.70 0.02 -9.23
C ILE A 508 -17.82 -0.11 -8.00
N LEU A 509 -16.51 -0.13 -8.20
CA LEU A 509 -15.49 -0.16 -7.14
C LEU A 509 -15.19 1.24 -6.61
N ASN A 510 -15.05 2.20 -7.52
CA ASN A 510 -14.82 3.60 -7.21
C ASN A 510 -15.46 4.49 -8.28
N SER A 511 -16.08 5.57 -7.86
CA SER A 511 -16.68 6.56 -8.74
C SER A 511 -15.98 7.92 -8.56
N TRP A 512 -16.34 8.89 -9.40
CA TRP A 512 -15.78 10.24 -9.32
C TRP A 512 -14.29 10.35 -9.69
N LEU A 513 -13.76 9.42 -10.42
CA LEU A 513 -12.47 9.59 -11.05
C LEU A 513 -12.57 10.69 -12.13
N ALA A 514 -11.51 11.47 -12.28
CA ALA A 514 -11.44 12.54 -13.29
C ALA A 514 -12.70 13.46 -13.29
N TRP A 515 -13.07 14.02 -12.13
CA TRP A 515 -14.22 14.93 -11.97
C TRP A 515 -15.56 14.30 -12.38
N SER A 516 -15.85 13.14 -11.84
CA SER A 516 -17.11 12.41 -12.07
C SER A 516 -17.37 11.99 -13.53
N SER A 517 -16.35 11.96 -14.36
CA SER A 517 -16.48 11.52 -15.74
C SER A 517 -16.00 10.10 -16.00
N MET A 518 -15.48 9.43 -14.97
CA MET A 518 -14.93 8.09 -15.04
C MET A 518 -15.17 7.31 -13.75
N ASP A 519 -15.47 6.03 -13.89
CA ASP A 519 -15.62 5.07 -12.79
C ASP A 519 -14.65 3.90 -12.98
N LEU A 520 -14.22 3.32 -11.86
CA LEU A 520 -13.54 2.02 -11.82
C LEU A 520 -14.59 0.95 -11.56
N GLN A 521 -14.69 -0.03 -12.43
CA GLN A 521 -15.71 -1.07 -12.36
C GLN A 521 -15.12 -2.47 -12.50
N GLU A 522 -15.81 -3.45 -11.92
CA GLU A 522 -15.72 -4.86 -12.26
C GLU A 522 -16.89 -5.20 -13.19
N ILE A 523 -16.60 -5.88 -14.29
CA ILE A 523 -17.60 -6.29 -15.28
C ILE A 523 -17.33 -7.76 -15.63
N VAL A 524 -18.37 -8.59 -15.57
CA VAL A 524 -18.26 -10.01 -15.89
C VAL A 524 -17.79 -10.20 -17.33
N GLY A 525 -16.78 -11.04 -17.53
CA GLY A 525 -16.14 -11.32 -18.82
C GLY A 525 -15.05 -10.32 -19.22
N GLU A 526 -14.84 -9.25 -18.47
CA GLU A 526 -13.79 -8.26 -18.71
C GLU A 526 -12.65 -8.42 -17.71
N GLU A 527 -11.51 -7.81 -18.02
CA GLU A 527 -10.40 -7.72 -17.09
C GLU A 527 -10.78 -6.95 -15.84
N TRP A 528 -10.15 -7.28 -14.72
CA TRP A 528 -10.39 -6.61 -13.46
C TRP A 528 -9.92 -5.14 -13.50
N GLY A 529 -10.74 -4.25 -12.94
CA GLY A 529 -10.35 -2.85 -12.80
C GLY A 529 -10.54 -2.02 -14.06
N ILE A 530 -11.61 -2.26 -14.80
CA ILE A 530 -11.98 -1.51 -16.01
C ILE A 530 -12.32 -0.07 -15.68
N LEU A 531 -11.75 0.86 -16.44
CA LEU A 531 -12.07 2.28 -16.42
C LEU A 531 -13.21 2.55 -17.40
N ILE A 532 -14.36 2.97 -16.87
CA ILE A 532 -15.55 3.35 -17.64
C ILE A 532 -15.73 4.86 -17.61
N GLY A 533 -15.91 5.47 -18.77
CA GLY A 533 -16.04 6.92 -18.86
C GLY A 533 -16.79 7.39 -20.09
N ARG A 534 -16.58 8.67 -20.40
CA ARG A 534 -17.12 9.31 -21.59
C ARG A 534 -16.09 9.32 -22.70
N ARG A 535 -16.51 9.02 -23.92
CA ARG A 535 -15.68 9.16 -25.12
C ARG A 535 -16.35 10.12 -26.11
N SER A 536 -15.58 10.94 -26.80
CA SER A 536 -16.12 11.80 -27.85
C SER A 536 -16.77 10.92 -28.92
N ARG A 537 -18.04 11.25 -29.23
CA ARG A 537 -18.79 10.55 -30.29
C ARG A 537 -18.12 10.78 -31.62
N LYS A 538 -18.00 9.70 -32.40
CA LYS A 538 -17.48 9.71 -33.77
C LYS A 538 -18.60 9.38 -34.75
N ASP A 539 -18.58 10.01 -35.94
CA ASP A 539 -19.40 9.60 -37.08
C ASP A 539 -18.81 8.35 -37.76
N ALA A 540 -19.50 7.89 -38.83
CA ALA A 540 -19.06 6.72 -39.59
C ALA A 540 -17.68 6.89 -40.26
N ASN A 541 -17.21 8.12 -40.44
CA ASN A 541 -15.92 8.46 -41.03
C ASN A 541 -14.83 8.72 -39.96
N GLY A 542 -15.14 8.55 -38.67
CA GLY A 542 -14.21 8.80 -37.56
C GLY A 542 -14.11 10.26 -37.12
N ASN A 543 -14.91 11.19 -37.65
CA ASN A 543 -14.90 12.59 -37.29
C ASN A 543 -15.62 12.82 -35.94
N THR A 544 -15.14 13.78 -35.16
CA THR A 544 -15.81 14.16 -33.90
C THR A 544 -17.15 14.85 -34.18
N VAL A 545 -18.21 14.35 -33.56
CA VAL A 545 -19.56 14.92 -33.68
C VAL A 545 -19.71 16.06 -32.69
N TYR A 546 -20.20 17.21 -33.16
CA TYR A 546 -20.50 18.37 -32.32
C TYR A 546 -22.02 18.58 -32.21
N ARG A 547 -22.45 19.07 -31.05
CA ARG A 547 -23.84 19.50 -30.82
C ARG A 547 -24.07 20.85 -31.48
N SER A 548 -25.35 21.26 -31.60
CA SER A 548 -25.74 22.55 -32.21
C SER A 548 -25.13 23.76 -31.48
N ASN A 549 -24.77 23.63 -30.20
CA ASN A 549 -24.13 24.69 -29.41
C ASN A 549 -22.59 24.71 -29.54
N GLY A 550 -22.01 23.95 -30.45
CA GLY A 550 -20.57 23.87 -30.67
C GLY A 550 -19.78 22.97 -29.67
N THR A 551 -20.45 22.35 -28.67
CA THR A 551 -19.80 21.44 -27.74
C THR A 551 -19.70 20.03 -28.34
N MET A 552 -18.65 19.27 -27.97
CA MET A 552 -18.50 17.86 -28.38
C MET A 552 -19.68 17.01 -27.87
N ALA A 553 -20.18 16.12 -28.71
CA ALA A 553 -21.07 15.06 -28.27
C ALA A 553 -20.27 13.91 -27.65
N TYR A 554 -20.82 13.26 -26.63
CA TYR A 554 -20.17 12.16 -25.92
C TYR A 554 -21.04 10.91 -25.91
N ASP A 555 -20.43 9.76 -26.01
CA ASP A 555 -20.99 8.47 -25.65
C ASP A 555 -20.54 8.12 -24.23
N ASN A 556 -21.51 7.74 -23.38
CA ASN A 556 -21.26 7.36 -22.00
C ASN A 556 -20.93 5.86 -21.93
N ASN A 557 -20.45 5.40 -20.77
CA ASN A 557 -20.18 4.00 -20.45
C ASN A 557 -19.20 3.32 -21.42
N GLN A 558 -18.20 4.06 -21.88
CA GLN A 558 -17.18 3.56 -22.77
C GLN A 558 -15.97 3.04 -21.99
N ILE A 559 -15.45 1.89 -22.37
CA ILE A 559 -14.22 1.31 -21.80
C ILE A 559 -13.02 2.14 -22.28
N HIS A 560 -12.19 2.57 -21.35
CA HIS A 560 -10.95 3.30 -21.60
C HIS A 560 -9.69 2.46 -21.39
N GLY A 561 -9.82 1.25 -20.89
CA GLY A 561 -8.77 0.32 -20.53
C GLY A 561 -8.93 -0.17 -19.08
N ASN A 562 -7.92 -0.82 -18.55
CA ASN A 562 -7.87 -1.28 -17.17
C ASN A 562 -6.74 -0.57 -16.38
N ILE A 563 -6.69 -0.79 -15.07
CA ILE A 563 -5.66 -0.21 -14.19
C ILE A 563 -4.47 -1.15 -13.95
N MET A 564 -4.56 -2.38 -14.46
CA MET A 564 -3.48 -3.35 -14.31
C MET A 564 -2.42 -3.10 -15.39
N PRO A 565 -1.14 -3.16 -15.06
CA PRO A 565 -0.09 -3.10 -16.07
C PRO A 565 -0.08 -4.40 -16.89
N ASP A 566 0.06 -4.28 -18.21
CA ASP A 566 0.19 -5.43 -19.11
C ASP A 566 1.44 -6.26 -18.79
N ALA A 567 2.50 -5.61 -18.35
CA ALA A 567 3.74 -6.25 -17.95
C ALA A 567 4.50 -5.38 -16.95
N THR A 568 5.30 -6.03 -16.11
CA THR A 568 6.25 -5.40 -15.20
C THR A 568 7.62 -6.04 -15.37
N GLY A 569 8.69 -5.30 -15.14
CA GLY A 569 10.03 -5.86 -15.21
C GLY A 569 11.10 -4.88 -14.79
N GLY A 570 12.31 -5.40 -14.63
CA GLY A 570 13.48 -4.62 -14.25
C GLY A 570 14.78 -5.24 -14.73
N ILE A 571 15.80 -4.42 -14.87
CA ILE A 571 17.17 -4.84 -15.20
C ILE A 571 18.10 -4.27 -14.15
N THR A 572 18.96 -5.12 -13.61
CA THR A 572 20.01 -4.73 -12.66
C THR A 572 21.38 -5.07 -13.28
N SER A 573 22.28 -4.12 -13.26
CA SER A 573 23.66 -4.28 -13.72
C SER A 573 24.62 -3.92 -12.58
N THR A 574 25.48 -4.85 -12.20
CA THR A 574 26.48 -4.66 -11.14
C THR A 574 27.87 -4.91 -11.73
N MET A 575 28.75 -3.95 -11.57
CA MET A 575 30.15 -4.04 -12.00
C MET A 575 31.07 -3.90 -10.79
N GLN A 576 32.05 -4.78 -10.69
CA GLN A 576 33.09 -4.78 -9.65
C GLN A 576 34.45 -4.80 -10.33
N TYR A 577 35.32 -3.89 -9.90
CA TYR A 577 36.69 -3.78 -10.40
C TYR A 577 37.69 -3.81 -9.25
#